data_4eb7a85229e540eae34fb797da427b55
#
_entry.id   4eb7a85229e540eae34fb797da427b55
#
_cell.length_a   1.000
_cell.length_b   1.000
_cell.length_c   1.000
_cell.angle_alpha   90.00
_cell.angle_beta   90.00
_cell.angle_gamma   90.00
#
_symmetry.space_group_name_H-M   'P 1'
#
loop_
_entity.id
_entity.type
_entity.pdbx_description
1 polymer ?
#
loop_
_entity_poly.entity_id
_entity_poly.type
_entity_poly.pdbx_seq_one_letter_code
_entity_poly.pdbx_strand_id
1 'polypeptide(L)'
;MTAEVTPARIGLLIDHLNEKGGYDENILPSLRLVADDYVACGILERPVEFVVRAVQGLPKGSFRPVRDAFYELVDEDALVIFGPWVSENGVALRRYVEALAQVPIITMAASETMLGEWVFGLPAGSMEEEPIIMATVAALDGCRSVGLAFEDSLIGREYLRTTREACCDAGLTITAEISIPQVESDKRVAMATLAADKPDAIMHVGFGLGIVGMNAALEAIGWMPPRYTTTAFEFAATGPWWREQLAGWIGLDQYDERNQVGQEFLDRFQAEHGHRPEYFFPVYCYDIARLMMTALATARPLTGPAVKEALERIKMLPAASGAPGTRLRFGKFIRHGWVGSEFLVARRVLPDASRSVLHATIEGLVEPPDAPPPSAASMRS
;
A
#
# COMPACT_ATOMS: atom_id res chain seq x y z
N MET A 1 -16.13 -25.63 -36.52
CA MET A 1 -15.02 -25.54 -35.55
C MET A 1 -14.90 -24.05 -35.22
N THR A 2 -15.43 -23.61 -34.08
CA THR A 2 -15.16 -22.26 -33.53
C THR A 2 -13.69 -22.24 -33.16
N ALA A 3 -12.91 -21.34 -33.75
CA ALA A 3 -11.52 -21.12 -33.35
C ALA A 3 -11.51 -20.87 -31.84
N GLU A 4 -10.73 -21.63 -31.09
CA GLU A 4 -10.55 -21.45 -29.65
C GLU A 4 -9.95 -20.06 -29.45
N VAL A 5 -10.68 -19.19 -28.76
CA VAL A 5 -10.23 -17.81 -28.55
C VAL A 5 -9.11 -17.82 -27.53
N THR A 6 -7.92 -17.43 -27.94
CA THR A 6 -6.76 -17.33 -27.03
C THR A 6 -7.05 -16.37 -25.86
N PRO A 7 -6.87 -16.78 -24.60
CA PRO A 7 -7.14 -15.93 -23.46
C PRO A 7 -6.21 -14.71 -23.40
N ALA A 8 -6.69 -13.63 -22.77
CA ALA A 8 -5.85 -12.51 -22.40
C ALA A 8 -5.09 -12.90 -21.11
N ARG A 9 -3.76 -13.00 -21.18
CA ARG A 9 -2.93 -13.38 -20.03
C ARG A 9 -2.51 -12.18 -19.22
N ILE A 10 -2.66 -12.32 -17.91
CA ILE A 10 -2.23 -11.34 -16.90
C ILE A 10 -1.25 -12.03 -15.97
N GLY A 11 -0.05 -11.46 -15.83
CA GLY A 11 0.94 -11.91 -14.88
C GLY A 11 0.66 -11.40 -13.47
N LEU A 12 0.81 -12.26 -12.47
CA LEU A 12 0.85 -11.88 -11.06
C LEU A 12 2.24 -12.19 -10.51
N LEU A 13 3.02 -11.15 -10.21
CA LEU A 13 4.37 -11.24 -9.65
C LEU A 13 4.32 -10.95 -8.16
N ILE A 14 4.20 -12.00 -7.36
CA ILE A 14 4.11 -11.95 -5.90
C ILE A 14 5.51 -12.20 -5.34
N ASP A 15 6.10 -11.19 -4.71
CA ASP A 15 7.51 -11.20 -4.27
C ASP A 15 7.69 -11.17 -2.75
N HIS A 16 6.58 -11.26 -2.00
CA HIS A 16 6.58 -11.44 -0.55
C HIS A 16 5.61 -12.57 -0.17
N LEU A 17 6.14 -13.59 0.47
CA LEU A 17 5.37 -14.74 0.93
C LEU A 17 5.19 -14.66 2.45
N ASN A 18 4.01 -15.11 2.91
CA ASN A 18 3.73 -15.28 4.33
C ASN A 18 4.59 -16.42 4.93
N GLU A 19 4.50 -16.61 6.23
CA GLU A 19 5.30 -17.64 6.93
C GLU A 19 5.01 -19.07 6.51
N LYS A 20 3.86 -19.31 5.88
CA LYS A 20 3.48 -20.62 5.32
C LYS A 20 3.94 -20.81 3.87
N GLY A 21 4.67 -19.83 3.31
CA GLY A 21 5.13 -19.85 1.92
C GLY A 21 4.05 -19.57 0.89
N GLY A 22 2.91 -19.01 1.31
CA GLY A 22 1.81 -18.60 0.46
C GLY A 22 1.61 -17.08 0.41
N TYR A 23 0.53 -16.66 -0.18
CA TYR A 23 0.06 -15.28 -0.23
C TYR A 23 -1.42 -15.21 0.18
N ASP A 24 -2.01 -14.02 0.25
CA ASP A 24 -3.41 -13.85 0.67
C ASP A 24 -4.36 -14.56 -0.31
N GLU A 25 -5.17 -15.47 0.22
CA GLU A 25 -6.10 -16.32 -0.55
C GLU A 25 -7.21 -15.54 -1.25
N ASN A 26 -7.51 -14.31 -0.82
CA ASN A 26 -8.57 -13.48 -1.40
C ASN A 26 -8.10 -12.67 -2.63
N ILE A 27 -6.81 -12.62 -2.93
CA ILE A 27 -6.25 -11.85 -4.05
C ILE A 27 -6.82 -12.35 -5.38
N LEU A 28 -6.58 -13.62 -5.68
CA LEU A 28 -6.98 -14.20 -6.96
C LEU A 28 -8.50 -14.24 -7.16
N PRO A 29 -9.33 -14.60 -6.15
CA PRO A 29 -10.77 -14.46 -6.22
C PRO A 29 -11.24 -13.04 -6.52
N SER A 30 -10.66 -12.02 -5.89
CA SER A 30 -11.00 -10.62 -6.13
C SER A 30 -10.72 -10.19 -7.58
N LEU A 31 -9.56 -10.59 -8.13
CA LEU A 31 -9.21 -10.31 -9.52
C LEU A 31 -10.14 -11.03 -10.51
N ARG A 32 -10.47 -12.29 -10.25
CA ARG A 32 -11.34 -13.10 -11.10
C ARG A 32 -12.74 -12.56 -11.16
N LEU A 33 -13.31 -12.16 -10.03
CA LEU A 33 -14.67 -11.60 -9.97
C LEU A 33 -14.86 -10.44 -10.95
N VAL A 34 -13.88 -9.56 -11.09
CA VAL A 34 -13.89 -8.45 -12.05
C VAL A 34 -13.69 -8.94 -13.48
N ALA A 35 -12.74 -9.84 -13.70
CA ALA A 35 -12.47 -10.37 -15.03
C ALA A 35 -13.68 -11.10 -15.62
N ASP A 36 -14.35 -11.92 -14.80
CA ASP A 36 -15.55 -12.66 -15.20
C ASP A 36 -16.70 -11.71 -15.53
N ASP A 37 -16.86 -10.60 -14.81
CA ASP A 37 -17.84 -9.57 -15.16
C ASP A 37 -17.61 -8.95 -16.52
N TYR A 38 -16.36 -8.55 -16.80
CA TYR A 38 -16.03 -7.92 -18.08
C TYR A 38 -16.27 -8.85 -19.25
N VAL A 39 -16.03 -10.15 -19.07
CA VAL A 39 -16.33 -11.18 -20.08
C VAL A 39 -17.83 -11.43 -20.18
N ALA A 40 -18.54 -11.61 -19.07
CA ALA A 40 -19.98 -11.87 -19.04
C ALA A 40 -20.81 -10.73 -19.64
N CYS A 41 -20.39 -9.47 -19.39
CA CYS A 41 -21.01 -8.29 -19.98
C CYS A 41 -20.59 -8.02 -21.44
N GLY A 42 -19.73 -8.84 -22.03
CA GLY A 42 -19.23 -8.67 -23.40
C GLY A 42 -18.32 -7.47 -23.60
N ILE A 43 -17.82 -6.85 -22.50
CA ILE A 43 -16.87 -5.74 -22.55
C ILE A 43 -15.49 -6.23 -23.01
N LEU A 44 -15.12 -7.44 -22.57
CA LEU A 44 -13.93 -8.16 -23.03
C LEU A 44 -14.36 -9.40 -23.84
N GLU A 45 -13.91 -9.50 -25.10
CA GLU A 45 -14.34 -10.51 -26.06
C GLU A 45 -13.67 -11.87 -25.88
N ARG A 46 -12.80 -12.01 -24.88
CA ARG A 46 -12.02 -13.24 -24.63
C ARG A 46 -11.86 -13.51 -23.14
N PRO A 47 -11.69 -14.78 -22.75
CA PRO A 47 -11.44 -15.13 -21.35
C PRO A 47 -10.11 -14.56 -20.87
N VAL A 48 -9.99 -14.38 -19.55
CA VAL A 48 -8.78 -13.91 -18.88
C VAL A 48 -8.12 -15.10 -18.17
N GLU A 49 -6.81 -15.23 -18.35
CA GLU A 49 -5.98 -16.20 -17.66
C GLU A 49 -4.99 -15.45 -16.74
N PHE A 50 -5.01 -15.77 -15.45
CA PHE A 50 -4.03 -15.26 -14.49
C PHE A 50 -2.88 -16.24 -14.33
N VAL A 51 -1.68 -15.81 -14.70
CA VAL A 51 -0.44 -16.59 -14.57
C VAL A 51 0.29 -16.09 -13.32
N VAL A 52 0.40 -16.95 -12.30
CA VAL A 52 0.98 -16.57 -11.01
C VAL A 52 2.42 -17.03 -10.90
N ARG A 53 3.30 -16.11 -10.50
CA ARG A 53 4.67 -16.38 -10.03
C ARG A 53 4.82 -15.81 -8.63
N ALA A 54 4.89 -16.72 -7.66
CA ALA A 54 5.05 -16.39 -6.26
C ALA A 54 6.45 -16.81 -5.79
N VAL A 55 7.25 -15.84 -5.43
CA VAL A 55 8.67 -16.01 -5.06
C VAL A 55 8.99 -15.23 -3.79
N GLN A 56 10.03 -15.65 -3.07
CA GLN A 56 10.50 -14.87 -1.91
C GLN A 56 11.60 -13.91 -2.37
N GLY A 57 11.23 -12.63 -2.51
CA GLY A 57 12.14 -11.52 -2.73
C GLY A 57 12.71 -10.93 -1.45
N LEU A 58 13.32 -9.75 -1.55
CA LEU A 58 13.72 -8.94 -0.39
C LEU A 58 12.48 -8.60 0.47
N PRO A 59 12.64 -8.36 1.79
CA PRO A 59 13.88 -8.44 2.56
C PRO A 59 14.27 -9.85 3.03
N LYS A 60 13.35 -10.82 3.00
CA LYS A 60 13.58 -12.19 3.53
C LYS A 60 14.37 -13.09 2.56
N GLY A 61 14.38 -12.76 1.28
CA GLY A 61 15.05 -13.51 0.22
C GLY A 61 16.04 -12.65 -0.56
N SER A 62 16.01 -12.75 -1.89
CA SER A 62 16.88 -11.98 -2.78
C SER A 62 16.12 -11.50 -4.02
N PHE A 63 16.66 -10.50 -4.70
CA PHE A 63 16.07 -9.92 -5.91
C PHE A 63 16.05 -10.88 -7.11
N ARG A 64 17.02 -11.82 -7.21
CA ARG A 64 17.16 -12.67 -8.39
C ARG A 64 15.90 -13.47 -8.75
N PRO A 65 15.22 -14.18 -7.81
CA PRO A 65 13.97 -14.87 -8.12
C PRO A 65 12.87 -13.94 -8.66
N VAL A 66 12.81 -12.69 -8.16
CA VAL A 66 11.81 -11.70 -8.62
C VAL A 66 12.06 -11.32 -10.07
N ARG A 67 13.31 -11.09 -10.45
CA ARG A 67 13.70 -10.83 -11.83
C ARG A 67 13.37 -12.01 -12.75
N ASP A 68 13.76 -13.21 -12.32
CA ASP A 68 13.58 -14.42 -13.13
C ASP A 68 12.07 -14.70 -13.33
N ALA A 69 11.23 -14.54 -12.28
CA ALA A 69 9.78 -14.65 -12.35
C ALA A 69 9.15 -13.58 -13.28
N PHE A 70 9.69 -12.36 -13.33
CA PHE A 70 9.24 -11.35 -14.30
C PHE A 70 9.46 -11.83 -15.73
N TYR A 71 10.64 -12.36 -16.06
CA TYR A 71 10.91 -12.86 -17.41
C TYR A 71 10.05 -14.08 -17.77
N GLU A 72 9.81 -14.98 -16.83
CA GLU A 72 8.91 -16.11 -17.04
C GLU A 72 7.49 -15.65 -17.40
N LEU A 73 6.97 -14.60 -16.74
CA LEU A 73 5.66 -14.02 -17.07
C LEU A 73 5.64 -13.38 -18.46
N VAL A 74 6.73 -12.75 -18.87
CA VAL A 74 6.89 -12.20 -20.22
C VAL A 74 6.92 -13.32 -21.26
N ASP A 75 7.67 -14.37 -21.01
CA ASP A 75 7.80 -15.53 -21.92
C ASP A 75 6.47 -16.29 -22.05
N GLU A 76 5.56 -16.18 -21.09
CA GLU A 76 4.19 -16.69 -21.15
C GLU A 76 3.18 -15.71 -21.76
N ASP A 77 3.64 -14.73 -22.52
CA ASP A 77 2.82 -13.73 -23.23
C ASP A 77 1.88 -12.92 -22.33
N ALA A 78 2.29 -12.60 -21.10
CA ALA A 78 1.53 -11.67 -20.26
C ALA A 78 1.39 -10.30 -20.93
N LEU A 79 0.18 -9.77 -20.97
CA LEU A 79 -0.14 -8.47 -21.57
C LEU A 79 0.05 -7.29 -20.60
N VAL A 80 -0.06 -7.58 -19.32
CA VAL A 80 0.20 -6.69 -18.18
C VAL A 80 0.57 -7.56 -16.97
N ILE A 81 1.42 -7.03 -16.09
CA ILE A 81 1.82 -7.73 -14.87
C ILE A 81 1.44 -6.89 -13.67
N PHE A 82 0.77 -7.49 -12.68
CA PHE A 82 0.56 -6.91 -11.37
C PHE A 82 1.68 -7.37 -10.42
N GLY A 83 2.40 -6.41 -9.86
CA GLY A 83 3.56 -6.61 -9.00
C GLY A 83 4.83 -5.93 -9.56
N PRO A 84 5.98 -5.99 -8.85
CA PRO A 84 6.13 -6.55 -7.51
C PRO A 84 5.49 -5.68 -6.42
N TRP A 85 5.46 -6.18 -5.18
CA TRP A 85 4.81 -5.50 -4.06
C TRP A 85 5.81 -4.76 -3.15
N VAL A 86 7.01 -5.32 -3.01
CA VAL A 86 8.06 -4.77 -2.13
C VAL A 86 8.88 -3.73 -2.87
N SER A 87 9.03 -2.54 -2.28
CA SER A 87 9.70 -1.40 -2.92
C SER A 87 11.14 -1.70 -3.33
N GLU A 88 11.94 -2.38 -2.51
CA GLU A 88 13.32 -2.75 -2.86
C GLU A 88 13.39 -3.64 -4.10
N ASN A 89 12.46 -4.58 -4.23
CA ASN A 89 12.39 -5.44 -5.41
C ASN A 89 11.93 -4.64 -6.63
N GLY A 90 10.95 -3.74 -6.45
CA GLY A 90 10.43 -2.87 -7.50
C GLY A 90 11.50 -1.94 -8.06
N VAL A 91 12.21 -1.22 -7.20
CA VAL A 91 13.31 -0.32 -7.60
C VAL A 91 14.40 -1.10 -8.37
N ALA A 92 14.76 -2.30 -7.91
CA ALA A 92 15.74 -3.14 -8.60
C ALA A 92 15.20 -3.68 -9.95
N LEU A 93 13.89 -3.99 -10.04
CA LEU A 93 13.27 -4.54 -11.24
C LEU A 93 13.07 -3.49 -12.34
N ARG A 94 12.82 -2.24 -11.99
CA ARG A 94 12.50 -1.14 -12.93
C ARG A 94 13.38 -1.16 -14.16
N ARG A 95 14.70 -1.23 -14.00
CA ARG A 95 15.65 -1.19 -15.14
C ARG A 95 15.44 -2.31 -16.15
N TYR A 96 14.96 -3.48 -15.72
CA TYR A 96 14.69 -4.62 -16.61
C TYR A 96 13.37 -4.43 -17.37
N VAL A 97 12.34 -3.92 -16.69
CA VAL A 97 11.06 -3.59 -17.30
C VAL A 97 11.21 -2.50 -18.37
N GLU A 98 11.90 -1.40 -18.03
CA GLU A 98 12.14 -0.29 -18.95
C GLU A 98 13.04 -0.67 -20.14
N ALA A 99 14.05 -1.52 -19.92
CA ALA A 99 14.94 -1.98 -21.00
C ALA A 99 14.21 -2.93 -21.97
N LEU A 100 13.30 -3.78 -21.46
CA LEU A 100 12.51 -4.68 -22.30
C LEU A 100 11.44 -3.93 -23.09
N ALA A 101 10.76 -2.98 -22.46
CA ALA A 101 9.73 -2.10 -23.07
C ALA A 101 8.64 -2.85 -23.85
N GLN A 102 8.16 -3.98 -23.31
CA GLN A 102 7.16 -4.84 -23.98
C GLN A 102 5.89 -5.03 -23.17
N VAL A 103 6.00 -5.19 -21.84
CA VAL A 103 4.88 -5.48 -20.95
C VAL A 103 4.84 -4.43 -19.85
N PRO A 104 3.74 -3.66 -19.71
CA PRO A 104 3.59 -2.73 -18.58
C PRO A 104 3.38 -3.50 -17.29
N ILE A 105 3.91 -2.96 -16.20
CA ILE A 105 3.60 -3.47 -14.86
C ILE A 105 2.81 -2.44 -14.06
N ILE A 106 1.93 -2.91 -13.17
CA ILE A 106 1.28 -2.11 -12.13
C ILE A 106 1.77 -2.64 -10.80
N THR A 107 2.45 -1.80 -10.03
CA THR A 107 3.02 -2.18 -8.74
C THR A 107 2.24 -1.58 -7.59
N MET A 108 2.24 -2.25 -6.42
CA MET A 108 1.76 -1.70 -5.17
C MET A 108 2.88 -1.13 -4.28
N ALA A 109 4.11 -1.19 -4.72
CA ALA A 109 5.25 -0.67 -3.96
C ALA A 109 5.13 0.85 -3.75
N ALA A 110 5.40 1.31 -2.52
CA ALA A 110 5.19 2.70 -2.11
C ALA A 110 6.28 3.67 -2.57
N SER A 111 7.45 3.18 -2.99
CA SER A 111 8.53 4.04 -3.49
C SER A 111 8.25 4.56 -4.90
N GLU A 112 8.20 5.88 -5.06
CA GLU A 112 8.03 6.50 -6.37
C GLU A 112 9.25 6.36 -7.28
N THR A 113 10.42 6.04 -6.73
CA THR A 113 11.66 5.87 -7.50
C THR A 113 11.61 4.71 -8.49
N MET A 114 10.67 3.78 -8.31
CA MET A 114 10.44 2.70 -9.27
C MET A 114 9.55 3.07 -10.45
N LEU A 115 8.80 4.16 -10.39
CA LEU A 115 7.90 4.57 -11.47
C LEU A 115 8.69 4.93 -12.74
N GLY A 116 8.12 4.60 -13.90
CA GLY A 116 8.80 4.78 -15.17
C GLY A 116 7.84 4.78 -16.35
N GLU A 117 8.38 4.70 -17.55
CA GLU A 117 7.53 4.68 -18.74
C GLU A 117 6.64 3.43 -18.80
N TRP A 118 7.18 2.27 -18.38
CA TRP A 118 6.50 0.98 -18.39
C TRP A 118 6.06 0.52 -17.00
N VAL A 119 6.40 1.29 -15.96
CA VAL A 119 6.06 1.00 -14.57
C VAL A 119 5.04 2.00 -14.06
N PHE A 120 3.84 1.51 -13.82
CA PHE A 120 2.73 2.23 -13.21
C PHE A 120 2.64 1.84 -11.73
N GLY A 121 2.27 2.76 -10.86
CA GLY A 121 2.08 2.51 -9.43
C GLY A 121 0.64 2.76 -9.01
N LEU A 122 0.07 1.78 -8.35
CA LEU A 122 -1.06 1.98 -7.45
C LEU A 122 -0.55 1.59 -6.05
N PRO A 123 0.23 2.46 -5.39
CA PRO A 123 0.98 2.04 -4.22
C PRO A 123 0.08 1.74 -3.02
N ALA A 124 0.49 0.72 -2.23
CA ALA A 124 0.03 0.55 -0.87
C ALA A 124 0.80 1.53 0.01
N GLY A 125 0.18 2.66 0.29
CA GLY A 125 0.81 3.77 0.98
C GLY A 125 1.54 4.75 0.07
N SER A 126 2.23 5.71 0.68
CA SER A 126 3.05 6.74 0.03
C SER A 126 4.12 7.25 0.98
N MET A 127 5.38 7.12 0.58
CA MET A 127 6.49 7.60 1.42
C MET A 127 6.56 9.13 1.52
N GLU A 128 5.81 9.84 0.69
CA GLU A 128 5.67 11.30 0.73
C GLU A 128 4.47 11.72 1.60
N GLU A 129 3.30 11.11 1.40
CA GLU A 129 2.05 11.55 2.02
C GLU A 129 1.81 10.94 3.41
N GLU A 130 2.19 9.68 3.62
CA GLU A 130 2.00 9.01 4.91
C GLU A 130 2.65 9.74 6.08
N PRO A 131 3.91 10.21 5.99
CA PRO A 131 4.53 10.98 7.06
C PRO A 131 3.77 12.26 7.39
N ILE A 132 3.26 12.97 6.38
CA ILE A 132 2.49 14.20 6.56
C ILE A 132 1.20 13.92 7.32
N ILE A 133 0.44 12.89 6.90
CA ILE A 133 -0.81 12.52 7.54
C ILE A 133 -0.55 12.04 8.98
N MET A 134 0.44 11.17 9.18
CA MET A 134 0.78 10.63 10.48
C MET A 134 1.23 11.71 11.47
N ALA A 135 2.09 12.64 11.05
CA ALA A 135 2.53 13.76 11.87
C ALA A 135 1.36 14.69 12.22
N THR A 136 0.49 14.99 11.25
CA THR A 136 -0.70 15.80 11.47
C THR A 136 -1.67 15.15 12.46
N VAL A 137 -1.94 13.84 12.33
CA VAL A 137 -2.79 13.10 13.28
C VAL A 137 -2.20 13.15 14.69
N ALA A 138 -0.90 12.90 14.84
CA ALA A 138 -0.25 12.95 16.14
C ALA A 138 -0.33 14.35 16.79
N ALA A 139 -0.15 15.41 15.99
CA ALA A 139 -0.29 16.78 16.47
C ALA A 139 -1.73 17.10 16.89
N LEU A 140 -2.75 16.66 16.14
CA LEU A 140 -4.15 16.82 16.48
C LEU A 140 -4.56 15.98 17.71
N ASP A 141 -3.96 14.82 17.93
CA ASP A 141 -4.10 14.03 19.15
C ASP A 141 -3.43 14.67 20.37
N GLY A 142 -2.76 15.82 20.19
CA GLY A 142 -2.17 16.65 21.25
C GLY A 142 -0.71 16.37 21.53
N CYS A 143 -0.04 15.53 20.74
CA CYS A 143 1.41 15.30 20.85
C CYS A 143 2.20 16.55 20.44
N ARG A 144 3.33 16.79 21.07
CA ARG A 144 4.29 17.88 20.76
C ARG A 144 5.69 17.34 20.50
N SER A 145 5.96 16.11 20.92
CA SER A 145 7.25 15.44 20.75
C SER A 145 7.08 13.97 20.41
N VAL A 146 8.00 13.44 19.62
CA VAL A 146 7.98 12.05 19.16
C VAL A 146 9.37 11.42 19.23
N GLY A 147 9.41 10.13 19.61
CA GLY A 147 10.55 9.26 19.38
C GLY A 147 10.35 8.51 18.05
N LEU A 148 11.32 8.53 17.16
CA LEU A 148 11.21 7.97 15.83
C LEU A 148 11.99 6.66 15.71
N ALA A 149 11.28 5.55 15.47
CA ALA A 149 11.87 4.26 15.14
C ALA A 149 11.75 4.01 13.63
N PHE A 150 12.86 3.82 12.93
CA PHE A 150 12.86 3.52 11.49
C PHE A 150 13.51 2.19 11.20
N GLU A 151 12.98 1.45 10.26
CA GLU A 151 13.57 0.18 9.84
C GLU A 151 14.90 0.39 9.12
N ASP A 152 15.89 -0.47 9.41
CA ASP A 152 17.19 -0.45 8.73
C ASP A 152 17.08 -1.06 7.34
N SER A 153 16.49 -0.29 6.44
CA SER A 153 16.23 -0.67 5.04
C SER A 153 16.23 0.55 4.13
N LEU A 154 16.15 0.33 2.83
CA LEU A 154 15.97 1.41 1.85
C LEU A 154 14.68 2.20 2.15
N ILE A 155 13.59 1.48 2.35
CA ILE A 155 12.26 2.05 2.66
C ILE A 155 12.30 2.87 3.95
N GLY A 156 12.84 2.29 5.03
CA GLY A 156 12.88 2.97 6.33
C GLY A 156 13.70 4.26 6.29
N ARG A 157 14.78 4.31 5.50
CA ARG A 157 15.58 5.52 5.33
C ARG A 157 14.91 6.58 4.46
N GLU A 158 14.13 6.17 3.46
CA GLU A 158 13.32 7.07 2.64
C GLU A 158 12.22 7.71 3.51
N TYR A 159 11.49 6.92 4.28
CA TYR A 159 10.52 7.41 5.26
C TYR A 159 11.14 8.32 6.33
N LEU A 160 12.36 7.99 6.83
CA LEU A 160 13.03 8.83 7.83
C LEU A 160 13.20 10.26 7.35
N ARG A 161 13.61 10.44 6.09
CA ARG A 161 13.78 11.78 5.50
C ARG A 161 12.47 12.55 5.49
N THR A 162 11.43 11.98 4.90
CA THR A 162 10.12 12.63 4.75
C THR A 162 9.41 12.83 6.09
N THR A 163 9.60 11.91 7.06
CA THR A 163 9.03 12.04 8.40
C THR A 163 9.67 13.18 9.19
N ARG A 164 10.96 13.43 9.03
CA ARG A 164 11.62 14.60 9.66
C ARG A 164 11.01 15.92 9.18
N GLU A 165 10.81 16.04 7.89
CA GLU A 165 10.18 17.21 7.25
C GLU A 165 8.73 17.35 7.74
N ALA A 166 7.94 16.31 7.70
CA ALA A 166 6.54 16.30 8.14
C ALA A 166 6.37 16.64 9.64
N CYS A 167 7.22 16.08 10.50
CA CYS A 167 7.20 16.42 11.93
C CYS A 167 7.51 17.91 12.17
N CYS A 168 8.50 18.45 11.46
CA CYS A 168 8.83 19.87 11.54
C CYS A 168 7.65 20.75 11.13
N ASP A 169 7.00 20.43 10.01
CA ASP A 169 5.86 21.17 9.48
C ASP A 169 4.63 21.09 10.40
N ALA A 170 4.41 19.93 11.02
CA ALA A 170 3.35 19.72 12.01
C ALA A 170 3.67 20.31 13.41
N GLY A 171 4.85 20.91 13.61
CA GLY A 171 5.28 21.44 14.89
C GLY A 171 5.66 20.41 15.94
N LEU A 172 5.98 19.18 15.52
CA LEU A 172 6.44 18.10 16.40
C LEU A 172 7.96 18.11 16.55
N THR A 173 8.44 17.98 17.78
CA THR A 173 9.88 17.84 18.06
C THR A 173 10.26 16.36 18.07
N ILE A 174 11.21 15.94 17.21
CA ILE A 174 11.81 14.61 17.28
C ILE A 174 12.87 14.63 18.39
N THR A 175 12.65 13.87 19.48
CA THR A 175 13.54 13.83 20.62
C THR A 175 14.68 12.83 20.44
N ALA A 176 14.41 11.72 19.76
CA ALA A 176 15.38 10.69 19.46
C ALA A 176 14.99 9.93 18.18
N GLU A 177 15.98 9.42 17.47
CA GLU A 177 15.81 8.57 16.31
C GLU A 177 16.61 7.28 16.50
N ILE A 178 16.00 6.15 16.20
CA ILE A 178 16.66 4.86 16.31
C ILE A 178 16.38 3.96 15.11
N SER A 179 17.42 3.33 14.60
CA SER A 179 17.31 2.28 13.60
C SER A 179 16.94 0.97 14.27
N ILE A 180 15.96 0.26 13.70
CA ILE A 180 15.54 -1.07 14.14
C ILE A 180 15.62 -2.07 12.98
N PRO A 181 15.96 -3.35 13.25
CA PRO A 181 16.00 -4.36 12.19
C PRO A 181 14.60 -4.73 11.71
N GLN A 182 14.49 -5.08 10.42
CA GLN A 182 13.27 -5.60 9.79
C GLN A 182 12.90 -7.03 10.20
N VAL A 183 13.58 -7.61 11.15
CA VAL A 183 13.33 -8.96 11.65
C VAL A 183 12.93 -8.92 13.11
N GLU A 184 12.30 -9.98 13.57
CA GLU A 184 12.01 -10.15 15.00
C GLU A 184 13.32 -10.08 15.79
N SER A 185 13.33 -9.24 16.82
CA SER A 185 14.50 -9.00 17.66
C SER A 185 14.08 -8.43 18.99
N ASP A 186 14.94 -8.52 19.99
CA ASP A 186 14.75 -7.84 21.27
C ASP A 186 14.90 -6.31 21.07
N LYS A 187 13.81 -5.62 21.23
CA LYS A 187 13.71 -4.15 21.02
C LYS A 187 13.77 -3.35 22.32
N ARG A 188 14.01 -3.99 23.48
CA ARG A 188 13.99 -3.30 24.79
C ARG A 188 15.02 -2.16 24.84
N VAL A 189 16.23 -2.36 24.33
CA VAL A 189 17.27 -1.33 24.33
C VAL A 189 16.84 -0.15 23.43
N ALA A 190 16.30 -0.46 22.25
CA ALA A 190 15.82 0.56 21.31
C ALA A 190 14.67 1.38 21.93
N MET A 191 13.68 0.73 22.51
CA MET A 191 12.56 1.41 23.15
C MET A 191 12.98 2.17 24.40
N ALA A 192 13.92 1.67 25.20
CA ALA A 192 14.48 2.39 26.34
C ALA A 192 15.24 3.66 25.90
N THR A 193 15.94 3.60 24.78
CA THR A 193 16.62 4.79 24.20
C THR A 193 15.61 5.86 23.80
N LEU A 194 14.53 5.47 23.10
CA LEU A 194 13.46 6.40 22.73
C LEU A 194 12.74 6.99 23.95
N ALA A 195 12.57 6.18 25.01
CA ALA A 195 11.90 6.58 26.24
C ALA A 195 12.72 7.57 27.11
N ALA A 196 14.04 7.68 26.89
CA ALA A 196 14.93 8.45 27.77
C ALA A 196 14.51 9.92 27.89
N ASP A 197 14.12 10.55 26.79
CA ASP A 197 13.68 11.95 26.72
C ASP A 197 12.16 12.11 26.92
N LYS A 198 11.45 11.02 27.22
CA LYS A 198 10.00 10.99 27.48
C LYS A 198 9.17 11.71 26.41
N PRO A 199 9.30 11.37 25.12
CA PRO A 199 8.44 11.95 24.09
C PRO A 199 6.97 11.62 24.35
N ASP A 200 6.07 12.48 23.84
CA ASP A 200 4.63 12.28 23.96
C ASP A 200 4.15 11.05 23.22
N ALA A 201 4.85 10.66 22.13
CA ALA A 201 4.48 9.53 21.29
C ALA A 201 5.70 8.82 20.68
N ILE A 202 5.46 7.65 20.10
CA ILE A 202 6.39 6.94 19.21
C ILE A 202 5.81 6.95 17.79
N MET A 203 6.66 7.18 16.80
CA MET A 203 6.38 6.92 15.40
C MET A 203 7.29 5.80 14.89
N HIS A 204 6.69 4.81 14.24
CA HIS A 204 7.40 3.75 13.52
C HIS A 204 7.26 3.98 12.02
N VAL A 205 8.36 3.89 11.28
CA VAL A 205 8.36 4.01 9.82
C VAL A 205 9.17 2.90 9.15
N GLY A 206 8.61 2.32 8.13
CA GLY A 206 9.21 1.22 7.39
C GLY A 206 8.19 0.34 6.71
N PHE A 207 8.61 -0.81 6.24
CA PHE A 207 7.72 -1.82 5.63
C PHE A 207 6.75 -2.45 6.64
N GLY A 208 7.14 -2.52 7.93
CA GLY A 208 6.29 -2.98 9.01
C GLY A 208 6.79 -4.22 9.76
N LEU A 209 7.74 -4.97 9.20
CA LEU A 209 8.28 -6.15 9.88
C LEU A 209 9.02 -5.78 11.18
N GLY A 210 9.58 -4.57 11.23
CA GLY A 210 10.25 -4.03 12.42
C GLY A 210 9.35 -3.76 13.62
N ILE A 211 8.04 -3.66 13.44
CA ILE A 211 7.10 -3.36 14.53
C ILE A 211 6.90 -4.54 15.52
N VAL A 212 7.20 -5.75 15.02
CA VAL A 212 7.08 -6.97 15.82
C VAL A 212 7.93 -6.89 17.10
N GLY A 213 7.30 -7.13 18.24
CA GLY A 213 7.95 -7.08 19.56
C GLY A 213 8.08 -5.67 20.16
N MET A 214 7.68 -4.60 19.48
CA MET A 214 7.73 -3.25 20.05
C MET A 214 6.80 -3.09 21.24
N ASN A 215 5.55 -3.58 21.18
CA ASN A 215 4.63 -3.53 22.31
C ASN A 215 5.20 -4.24 23.54
N ALA A 216 5.71 -5.47 23.37
CA ALA A 216 6.31 -6.22 24.47
C ALA A 216 7.54 -5.52 25.07
N ALA A 217 8.35 -4.85 24.22
CA ALA A 217 9.49 -4.08 24.70
C ALA A 217 9.08 -2.83 25.47
N LEU A 218 8.03 -2.13 25.04
CA LEU A 218 7.46 -0.96 25.72
C LEU A 218 6.85 -1.33 27.06
N GLU A 219 6.09 -2.43 27.11
CA GLU A 219 5.54 -2.98 28.35
C GLU A 219 6.63 -3.35 29.35
N ALA A 220 7.70 -4.00 28.89
CA ALA A 220 8.82 -4.43 29.73
C ALA A 220 9.57 -3.25 30.38
N ILE A 221 9.59 -2.07 29.75
CA ILE A 221 10.19 -0.84 30.31
C ILE A 221 9.17 0.04 31.05
N GLY A 222 7.88 -0.36 31.10
CA GLY A 222 6.81 0.37 31.77
C GLY A 222 6.43 1.71 31.11
N TRP A 223 6.62 1.85 29.78
CA TRP A 223 6.32 3.06 29.04
C TRP A 223 5.47 2.75 27.81
N MET A 224 4.21 3.15 27.81
CA MET A 224 3.21 2.87 26.77
C MET A 224 2.59 4.18 26.24
N PRO A 225 3.33 4.99 25.47
CA PRO A 225 2.81 6.23 24.90
C PRO A 225 1.85 5.96 23.73
N PRO A 226 1.16 6.97 23.19
CA PRO A 226 0.57 6.93 21.85
C PRO A 226 1.58 6.42 20.83
N ARG A 227 1.13 5.59 19.90
CA ARG A 227 1.99 4.92 18.92
C ARG A 227 1.41 5.06 17.53
N TYR A 228 2.23 5.56 16.60
CA TYR A 228 1.86 5.83 15.22
C TYR A 228 2.73 5.02 14.26
N THR A 229 2.14 4.55 13.16
CA THR A 229 2.87 3.84 12.10
C THR A 229 2.29 4.17 10.73
N THR A 230 3.05 3.87 9.70
CA THR A 230 2.69 3.98 8.29
C THR A 230 1.62 2.94 7.89
N THR A 231 1.45 2.67 6.60
CA THR A 231 0.66 1.54 6.08
C THR A 231 1.20 0.15 6.52
N ALA A 232 2.30 0.09 7.26
CA ALA A 232 2.63 -1.07 8.11
C ALA A 232 1.45 -1.52 8.98
N PHE A 233 0.52 -0.65 9.26
CA PHE A 233 -0.74 -0.93 9.95
C PHE A 233 -1.60 -1.98 9.26
N GLU A 234 -1.57 -2.10 7.93
CA GLU A 234 -2.35 -3.05 7.15
C GLU A 234 -2.07 -4.51 7.52
N PHE A 235 -0.89 -4.80 8.08
CA PHE A 235 -0.59 -6.12 8.61
C PHE A 235 -1.60 -6.57 9.69
N ALA A 236 -2.23 -5.64 10.43
CA ALA A 236 -3.24 -5.95 11.44
C ALA A 236 -4.44 -6.73 10.85
N ALA A 237 -4.73 -6.55 9.57
CA ALA A 237 -5.81 -7.24 8.88
C ALA A 237 -5.45 -8.67 8.47
N THR A 238 -4.17 -9.02 8.39
CA THR A 238 -3.71 -10.32 7.89
C THR A 238 -3.88 -11.46 8.90
N GLY A 239 -4.16 -11.15 10.18
CA GLY A 239 -4.47 -12.17 11.17
C GLY A 239 -4.44 -11.68 12.62
N PRO A 240 -4.97 -12.50 13.56
CA PRO A 240 -5.02 -12.14 14.98
C PRO A 240 -3.65 -11.84 15.59
N TRP A 241 -2.63 -12.60 15.21
CA TRP A 241 -1.27 -12.41 15.71
C TRP A 241 -0.72 -11.01 15.35
N TRP A 242 -0.93 -10.54 14.11
CA TRP A 242 -0.52 -9.21 13.71
C TRP A 242 -1.33 -8.13 14.43
N ARG A 243 -2.64 -8.34 14.66
CA ARG A 243 -3.44 -7.39 15.46
C ARG A 243 -2.92 -7.26 16.89
N GLU A 244 -2.46 -8.35 17.49
CA GLU A 244 -1.82 -8.32 18.80
C GLU A 244 -0.53 -7.47 18.78
N GLN A 245 0.32 -7.62 17.74
CA GLN A 245 1.53 -6.80 17.62
C GLN A 245 1.20 -5.30 17.46
N LEU A 246 0.08 -4.98 16.84
CA LEU A 246 -0.38 -3.63 16.57
C LEU A 246 -1.44 -3.13 17.57
N ALA A 247 -1.70 -3.84 18.66
CA ALA A 247 -2.68 -3.44 19.68
C ALA A 247 -2.40 -2.02 20.21
N GLY A 248 -3.37 -1.12 20.10
CA GLY A 248 -3.27 0.27 20.52
C GLY A 248 -2.49 1.21 19.56
N TRP A 249 -1.96 0.71 18.44
CA TRP A 249 -1.34 1.54 17.43
C TRP A 249 -2.37 2.27 16.57
N ILE A 250 -2.04 3.48 16.19
CA ILE A 250 -2.69 4.24 15.13
C ILE A 250 -1.80 4.14 13.90
N GLY A 251 -2.38 3.88 12.75
CA GLY A 251 -1.62 3.79 11.52
C GLY A 251 -2.48 4.11 10.31
N LEU A 252 -1.86 4.08 9.15
CA LEU A 252 -2.54 4.38 7.90
C LEU A 252 -2.99 3.09 7.22
N ASP A 253 -4.16 3.16 6.60
CA ASP A 253 -4.81 2.05 5.92
C ASP A 253 -5.48 2.59 4.64
N GLN A 254 -5.77 1.72 3.72
CA GLN A 254 -6.51 2.03 2.50
C GLN A 254 -7.90 1.37 2.47
N TYR A 255 -8.34 0.86 3.60
CA TYR A 255 -9.70 0.33 3.79
C TYR A 255 -10.55 1.30 4.60
N ASP A 256 -11.69 1.69 4.02
CA ASP A 256 -12.69 2.51 4.69
C ASP A 256 -14.09 1.89 4.51
N GLU A 257 -14.71 1.49 5.61
CA GLU A 257 -16.05 0.90 5.63
C GLU A 257 -17.16 1.83 5.10
N ARG A 258 -16.88 3.11 4.91
CA ARG A 258 -17.81 4.10 4.35
C ARG A 258 -17.73 4.19 2.82
N ASN A 259 -16.71 3.61 2.18
CA ASN A 259 -16.56 3.63 0.73
C ASN A 259 -17.56 2.67 0.06
N GLN A 260 -18.62 3.22 -0.53
CA GLN A 260 -19.70 2.44 -1.13
C GLN A 260 -19.22 1.52 -2.26
N VAL A 261 -18.25 1.96 -3.07
CA VAL A 261 -17.68 1.13 -4.15
C VAL A 261 -17.03 -0.13 -3.57
N GLY A 262 -16.29 0.03 -2.46
CA GLY A 262 -15.70 -1.08 -1.73
C GLY A 262 -16.74 -2.00 -1.10
N GLN A 263 -17.79 -1.41 -0.48
CA GLN A 263 -18.82 -2.20 0.17
C GLN A 263 -19.65 -3.03 -0.84
N GLU A 264 -20.02 -2.44 -1.98
CA GLU A 264 -20.73 -3.15 -3.06
C GLU A 264 -19.89 -4.32 -3.62
N PHE A 265 -18.57 -4.12 -3.76
CA PHE A 265 -17.67 -5.21 -4.13
C PHE A 265 -17.64 -6.32 -3.06
N LEU A 266 -17.52 -5.96 -1.79
CA LEU A 266 -17.47 -6.94 -0.69
C LEU A 266 -18.77 -7.72 -0.52
N ASP A 267 -19.94 -7.09 -0.77
CA ASP A 267 -21.24 -7.77 -0.80
C ASP A 267 -21.29 -8.83 -1.91
N ARG A 268 -20.79 -8.50 -3.09
CA ARG A 268 -20.68 -9.44 -4.21
C ARG A 268 -19.71 -10.56 -3.93
N PHE A 269 -18.52 -10.22 -3.37
CA PHE A 269 -17.52 -11.21 -2.98
C PHE A 269 -18.10 -12.22 -1.98
N GLN A 270 -18.84 -11.73 -0.98
CA GLN A 270 -19.53 -12.59 -0.02
C GLN A 270 -20.58 -13.49 -0.68
N ALA A 271 -21.34 -12.97 -1.62
CA ALA A 271 -22.35 -13.75 -2.34
C ALA A 271 -21.73 -14.88 -3.15
N GLU A 272 -20.57 -14.66 -3.76
CA GLU A 272 -19.88 -15.63 -4.60
C GLU A 272 -19.05 -16.65 -3.79
N HIS A 273 -18.37 -16.17 -2.73
CA HIS A 273 -17.36 -16.96 -2.01
C HIS A 273 -17.79 -17.37 -0.57
N GLY A 274 -18.94 -16.89 -0.07
CA GLY A 274 -19.50 -17.27 1.23
C GLY A 274 -18.85 -16.60 2.45
N HIS A 275 -17.88 -15.70 2.24
CA HIS A 275 -17.27 -14.91 3.31
C HIS A 275 -16.98 -13.48 2.84
N ARG A 276 -16.86 -12.54 3.79
CA ARG A 276 -16.66 -11.12 3.52
C ARG A 276 -15.29 -10.68 4.05
N PRO A 277 -14.30 -10.42 3.18
CA PRO A 277 -12.97 -10.00 3.60
C PRO A 277 -12.90 -8.47 3.80
N GLU A 278 -13.22 -7.99 4.99
CA GLU A 278 -13.29 -6.56 5.34
C GLU A 278 -11.91 -5.97 5.68
N TYR A 279 -11.03 -5.87 4.69
CA TYR A 279 -9.70 -5.29 4.80
C TYR A 279 -9.15 -4.85 3.44
N PHE A 280 -7.98 -4.22 3.45
CA PHE A 280 -7.36 -3.56 2.30
C PHE A 280 -7.20 -4.44 1.06
N PHE A 281 -6.53 -5.61 1.15
CA PHE A 281 -6.11 -6.37 -0.03
C PHE A 281 -7.24 -6.72 -1.02
N PRO A 282 -8.40 -7.23 -0.62
CA PRO A 282 -9.47 -7.56 -1.58
C PRO A 282 -10.02 -6.34 -2.32
N VAL A 283 -10.26 -5.22 -1.62
CA VAL A 283 -10.77 -3.99 -2.25
C VAL A 283 -9.71 -3.37 -3.17
N TYR A 284 -8.45 -3.43 -2.79
CA TYR A 284 -7.33 -3.01 -3.61
C TYR A 284 -7.17 -3.88 -4.87
N CYS A 285 -7.26 -5.21 -4.74
CA CYS A 285 -7.23 -6.12 -5.88
C CYS A 285 -8.41 -5.90 -6.84
N TYR A 286 -9.57 -5.51 -6.31
CA TYR A 286 -10.69 -5.09 -7.15
C TYR A 286 -10.34 -3.85 -7.98
N ASP A 287 -9.70 -2.84 -7.40
CA ASP A 287 -9.25 -1.64 -8.13
C ASP A 287 -8.19 -1.97 -9.19
N ILE A 288 -7.19 -2.79 -8.85
CA ILE A 288 -6.17 -3.29 -9.79
C ILE A 288 -6.81 -4.04 -10.95
N ALA A 289 -7.76 -4.93 -10.67
CA ALA A 289 -8.45 -5.69 -11.70
C ALA A 289 -9.21 -4.75 -12.65
N ARG A 290 -9.93 -3.75 -12.13
CA ARG A 290 -10.66 -2.79 -12.96
C ARG A 290 -9.75 -1.96 -13.85
N LEU A 291 -8.57 -1.55 -13.34
CA LEU A 291 -7.54 -0.89 -14.16
C LEU A 291 -7.07 -1.80 -15.29
N MET A 292 -6.70 -3.03 -14.98
CA MET A 292 -6.23 -3.99 -15.99
C MET A 292 -7.33 -4.35 -17.00
N MET A 293 -8.54 -4.68 -16.54
CA MET A 293 -9.65 -5.05 -17.43
C MET A 293 -10.06 -3.89 -18.33
N THR A 294 -10.10 -2.64 -17.82
CA THR A 294 -10.38 -1.45 -18.63
C THR A 294 -9.32 -1.25 -19.72
N ALA A 295 -8.05 -1.47 -19.38
CA ALA A 295 -6.97 -1.37 -20.35
C ALA A 295 -7.05 -2.46 -21.43
N LEU A 296 -7.25 -3.73 -21.05
CA LEU A 296 -7.40 -4.86 -21.98
C LEU A 296 -8.60 -4.67 -22.91
N ALA A 297 -9.73 -4.21 -22.37
CA ALA A 297 -10.96 -3.96 -23.15
C ALA A 297 -10.80 -2.88 -24.21
N THR A 298 -9.89 -1.93 -24.00
CA THR A 298 -9.70 -0.77 -24.90
C THR A 298 -8.43 -0.82 -25.75
N ALA A 299 -7.49 -1.72 -25.44
CA ALA A 299 -6.26 -1.88 -26.21
C ALA A 299 -6.53 -2.46 -27.62
N ARG A 300 -6.03 -1.82 -28.67
CA ARG A 300 -6.13 -2.29 -30.07
C ARG A 300 -4.82 -1.97 -30.82
N PRO A 301 -4.12 -2.96 -31.41
CA PRO A 301 -4.32 -4.41 -31.21
C PRO A 301 -4.06 -4.81 -29.76
N LEU A 302 -4.48 -6.01 -29.35
CA LEU A 302 -4.25 -6.48 -27.97
C LEU A 302 -2.79 -6.96 -27.81
N THR A 303 -1.92 -6.02 -27.45
CA THR A 303 -0.48 -6.22 -27.20
C THR A 303 -0.06 -5.42 -25.97
N GLY A 304 1.06 -5.78 -25.33
CA GLY A 304 1.58 -5.05 -24.16
C GLY A 304 1.73 -3.55 -24.39
N PRO A 305 2.33 -3.06 -25.51
CA PRO A 305 2.40 -1.63 -25.81
C PRO A 305 1.02 -0.96 -25.91
N ALA A 306 0.04 -1.58 -26.54
CA ALA A 306 -1.31 -1.02 -26.62
C ALA A 306 -2.03 -1.04 -25.27
N VAL A 307 -1.76 -2.02 -24.41
CA VAL A 307 -2.26 -2.06 -23.02
C VAL A 307 -1.64 -0.93 -22.19
N LYS A 308 -0.33 -0.66 -22.36
CA LYS A 308 0.32 0.50 -21.73
C LYS A 308 -0.37 1.81 -22.13
N GLU A 309 -0.60 2.02 -23.43
CA GLU A 309 -1.31 3.22 -23.91
C GLU A 309 -2.75 3.29 -23.42
N ALA A 310 -3.43 2.14 -23.27
CA ALA A 310 -4.78 2.07 -22.73
C ALA A 310 -4.81 2.43 -21.24
N LEU A 311 -3.84 1.98 -20.44
CA LEU A 311 -3.66 2.41 -19.04
C LEU A 311 -3.51 3.94 -18.96
N GLU A 312 -2.71 4.56 -19.81
CA GLU A 312 -2.49 6.01 -19.83
C GLU A 312 -3.76 6.84 -20.12
N ARG A 313 -4.80 6.20 -20.66
CA ARG A 313 -6.09 6.85 -20.97
C ARG A 313 -7.11 6.75 -19.85
N ILE A 314 -6.87 5.94 -18.80
CA ILE A 314 -7.80 5.80 -17.67
C ILE A 314 -7.81 7.10 -16.86
N LYS A 315 -9.01 7.69 -16.68
CA LYS A 315 -9.21 8.94 -15.95
C LYS A 315 -10.36 8.81 -14.97
N MET A 316 -10.13 9.23 -13.73
CA MET A 316 -11.16 9.42 -12.72
C MET A 316 -12.04 8.19 -12.45
N LEU A 317 -11.49 6.97 -12.54
CA LEU A 317 -12.21 5.75 -12.19
C LEU A 317 -12.48 5.75 -10.67
N PRO A 318 -13.74 5.57 -10.20
CA PRO A 318 -14.01 5.47 -8.77
C PRO A 318 -13.25 4.30 -8.15
N ALA A 319 -12.60 4.51 -7.00
CA ALA A 319 -11.86 3.48 -6.28
C ALA A 319 -12.71 2.80 -5.22
N ALA A 320 -12.47 1.52 -4.99
CA ALA A 320 -13.00 0.76 -3.87
C ALA A 320 -12.15 0.95 -2.61
N SER A 321 -10.87 1.21 -2.79
CA SER A 321 -9.92 1.51 -1.71
C SER A 321 -10.02 2.97 -1.27
N GLY A 322 -9.60 3.23 -0.03
CA GLY A 322 -9.56 4.57 0.54
C GLY A 322 -10.90 5.12 0.98
N ALA A 323 -10.92 6.40 1.35
CA ALA A 323 -12.13 7.12 1.76
C ALA A 323 -13.14 7.26 0.61
N PRO A 324 -14.43 7.53 0.93
CA PRO A 324 -15.44 7.84 -0.09
C PRO A 324 -14.96 8.94 -1.03
N GLY A 325 -15.13 8.73 -2.33
CA GLY A 325 -14.73 9.71 -3.34
C GLY A 325 -13.33 9.50 -3.94
N THR A 326 -12.52 8.62 -3.38
CA THR A 326 -11.22 8.23 -3.97
C THR A 326 -11.35 7.85 -5.45
N ARG A 327 -10.37 8.27 -6.25
CA ARG A 327 -10.33 8.08 -7.71
C ARG A 327 -8.98 7.54 -8.16
N LEU A 328 -9.05 6.80 -9.28
CA LEU A 328 -7.88 6.24 -9.95
C LEU A 328 -7.66 6.91 -11.30
N ARG A 329 -6.39 7.11 -11.66
CA ARG A 329 -6.00 7.61 -12.99
C ARG A 329 -4.59 7.18 -13.35
N PHE A 330 -4.33 7.13 -14.65
CA PHE A 330 -2.97 7.14 -15.18
C PHE A 330 -2.87 8.15 -16.33
N GLY A 331 -1.67 8.46 -16.76
CA GLY A 331 -1.42 9.33 -17.91
C GLY A 331 -0.03 9.12 -18.47
N LYS A 332 0.25 9.70 -19.62
CA LYS A 332 1.57 9.59 -20.25
C LYS A 332 2.71 10.02 -19.33
N PHE A 333 2.45 11.00 -18.45
CA PHE A 333 3.41 11.53 -17.48
C PHE A 333 2.91 11.38 -16.02
N ILE A 334 1.81 10.64 -15.81
CA ILE A 334 1.22 10.39 -14.50
C ILE A 334 1.26 8.88 -14.30
N ARG A 335 2.21 8.43 -13.48
CA ARG A 335 2.44 7.01 -13.19
C ARG A 335 1.92 6.60 -11.83
N HIS A 336 1.65 7.56 -10.96
CA HIS A 336 0.96 7.35 -9.67
C HIS A 336 -0.55 7.29 -9.90
N GLY A 337 -1.18 6.21 -9.46
CA GLY A 337 -2.58 5.87 -9.80
C GLY A 337 -3.63 6.56 -8.96
N TRP A 338 -3.31 7.00 -7.75
CA TRP A 338 -4.25 7.71 -6.89
C TRP A 338 -4.43 9.17 -7.32
N VAL A 339 -5.63 9.68 -7.09
CA VAL A 339 -5.95 11.12 -7.25
C VAL A 339 -6.18 11.70 -5.86
N GLY A 340 -5.31 12.63 -5.44
CA GLY A 340 -5.35 13.14 -4.06
C GLY A 340 -4.84 12.13 -3.04
N SER A 341 -4.99 12.46 -1.78
CA SER A 341 -4.51 11.69 -0.62
C SER A 341 -5.63 10.90 0.09
N GLU A 342 -6.87 10.98 -0.40
CA GLU A 342 -8.05 10.32 0.18
C GLU A 342 -7.97 8.79 0.12
N PHE A 343 -7.00 8.22 -0.60
CA PHE A 343 -6.73 6.79 -0.57
C PHE A 343 -6.18 6.31 0.77
N LEU A 344 -5.67 7.22 1.63
CA LEU A 344 -5.20 6.93 2.97
C LEU A 344 -6.21 7.38 4.03
N VAL A 345 -6.42 6.54 5.03
CA VAL A 345 -7.23 6.84 6.23
C VAL A 345 -6.46 6.43 7.47
N ALA A 346 -6.55 7.22 8.55
CA ALA A 346 -5.95 6.83 9.81
C ALA A 346 -6.89 5.88 10.57
N ARG A 347 -6.39 4.74 10.98
CA ARG A 347 -7.12 3.73 11.75
C ARG A 347 -6.39 3.40 13.04
N ARG A 348 -7.07 2.80 13.99
CA ARG A 348 -6.49 2.35 15.25
C ARG A 348 -6.88 0.90 15.54
N VAL A 349 -5.93 0.07 15.88
CA VAL A 349 -6.22 -1.23 16.49
C VAL A 349 -6.63 -1.00 17.94
N LEU A 350 -7.77 -1.54 18.34
CA LEU A 350 -8.21 -1.44 19.73
C LEU A 350 -7.19 -2.10 20.68
N PRO A 351 -7.05 -1.61 21.94
CA PRO A 351 -6.08 -2.16 22.89
C PRO A 351 -6.23 -3.66 23.17
N ASP A 352 -7.46 -4.19 23.03
CA ASP A 352 -7.76 -5.62 23.20
C ASP A 352 -7.50 -6.44 21.92
N ALA A 353 -6.93 -5.83 20.88
CA ALA A 353 -6.66 -6.43 19.58
C ALA A 353 -7.89 -7.06 18.87
N SER A 354 -9.11 -6.72 19.29
CA SER A 354 -10.34 -7.33 18.75
C SER A 354 -10.58 -6.92 17.29
N ARG A 355 -10.34 -5.64 16.96
CA ARG A 355 -10.52 -5.06 15.61
C ARG A 355 -9.78 -3.75 15.44
N SER A 356 -9.68 -3.28 14.21
CA SER A 356 -9.33 -1.89 13.90
C SER A 356 -10.60 -1.05 13.69
N VAL A 357 -10.50 0.25 13.98
CA VAL A 357 -11.57 1.23 13.80
C VAL A 357 -11.00 2.48 13.13
N LEU A 358 -11.82 3.18 12.37
CA LEU A 358 -11.47 4.48 11.81
C LEU A 358 -11.11 5.45 12.95
N HIS A 359 -9.97 6.15 12.81
CA HIS A 359 -9.48 7.15 13.77
C HIS A 359 -9.65 8.57 13.22
N ALA A 360 -9.15 8.82 12.02
CA ALA A 360 -9.29 10.10 11.33
C ALA A 360 -9.30 9.92 9.80
N THR A 361 -9.82 10.92 9.11
CA THR A 361 -9.78 11.01 7.63
C THR A 361 -9.14 12.32 7.22
N ILE A 362 -8.66 12.39 5.98
CA ILE A 362 -8.00 13.59 5.46
C ILE A 362 -8.92 14.81 5.51
N GLU A 363 -10.22 14.67 5.22
CA GLU A 363 -11.19 15.76 5.37
C GLU A 363 -11.22 16.34 6.80
N GLY A 364 -11.03 15.50 7.82
CA GLY A 364 -10.93 15.93 9.22
C GLY A 364 -9.57 16.52 9.60
N LEU A 365 -8.56 16.40 8.74
CA LEU A 365 -7.22 16.96 8.93
C LEU A 365 -7.02 18.31 8.24
N VAL A 366 -7.89 18.66 7.29
CA VAL A 366 -7.91 19.99 6.69
C VAL A 366 -8.46 20.98 7.72
N GLU A 367 -7.82 22.15 7.85
CA GLU A 367 -8.16 23.19 8.82
C GLU A 367 -9.68 23.38 8.98
N PRO A 368 -10.17 23.47 10.21
CA PRO A 368 -11.59 23.77 10.43
C PRO A 368 -11.94 25.09 9.72
N PRO A 369 -13.14 25.22 9.15
CA PRO A 369 -13.55 26.37 8.34
C PRO A 369 -13.48 27.74 9.05
N ASP A 370 -13.20 27.77 10.34
CA ASP A 370 -13.10 28.97 11.17
C ASP A 370 -11.63 29.37 11.53
N ALA A 371 -10.62 28.69 11.00
CA ALA A 371 -9.23 29.07 11.24
C ALA A 371 -8.92 30.40 10.51
N PRO A 372 -8.41 31.44 11.19
CA PRO A 372 -8.02 32.67 10.52
C PRO A 372 -6.87 32.40 9.53
N PRO A 373 -6.88 33.01 8.34
CA PRO A 373 -5.83 32.79 7.36
C PRO A 373 -4.44 33.05 7.97
N PRO A 374 -3.43 32.23 7.63
CA PRO A 374 -2.07 32.42 8.17
C PRO A 374 -1.61 33.85 7.93
N SER A 375 -1.12 34.52 8.98
CA SER A 375 -0.68 35.91 8.89
C SER A 375 0.49 35.97 7.89
N ALA A 376 0.52 37.02 7.05
CA ALA A 376 1.58 37.25 6.06
C ALA A 376 3.00 37.29 6.67
N ALA A 377 3.13 37.29 8.00
CA ALA A 377 4.39 37.22 8.75
C ALA A 377 4.93 35.76 8.82
N SER A 378 4.10 34.72 8.77
CA SER A 378 4.53 33.32 8.84
C SER A 378 5.02 32.76 7.49
N MET A 379 4.79 33.48 6.39
CA MET A 379 5.25 33.09 5.03
C MET A 379 6.64 33.64 4.67
N ARG A 380 7.34 34.29 5.59
CA ARG A 380 8.65 34.95 5.34
C ARG A 380 9.77 34.50 6.28
N SER A 381 9.61 33.36 6.94
CA SER A 381 10.68 32.78 7.78
C SER A 381 11.29 31.54 7.13
#